data_d8f102cff107c0b2a65588896f2d74bd
#
_entry.id   d8f102cff107c0b2a65588896f2d74bd
#
_cell.length_a   1.000
_cell.length_b   1.000
_cell.length_c   1.000
_cell.angle_alpha   90.00
_cell.angle_beta   90.00
_cell.angle_gamma   90.00
#
_symmetry.space_group_name_H-M   'P 1'
#
loop_
_entity.id
_entity.type
_entity.pdbx_description
1 polymer ?
#
loop_
_entity_poly.entity_id
_entity_poly.type
_entity_poly.pdbx_seq_one_letter_code
_entity_poly.pdbx_strand_id
1 'polypeptide(L)'
;MQSNPNHLLFKHCPKCGNNELLPASVKSFRCPACDFVFYLNPAAAVAALVMNADGELLVVTRNRDPAKGTWDLPGGFLDPGETYEQGLRRELREELNLDIFALRYFCSAPNEYDYGGVVYSTVDVAFSCEVSPSSAPQADMDEIISARFLPFSEIKVENFGLSSIRMIVVEFYNKINMLKFSWR
;
A
#
# COMPACT_ATOMS: atom_id res chain seq x y z
N MET A 1 -22.96 -0.48 -15.98
CA MET A 1 -21.67 0.24 -15.95
C MET A 1 -21.41 0.68 -14.51
N GLN A 2 -20.27 0.32 -13.93
CA GLN A 2 -19.88 0.89 -12.64
C GLN A 2 -19.71 2.40 -12.83
N SER A 3 -20.37 3.20 -11.99
CA SER A 3 -20.21 4.64 -11.99
C SER A 3 -18.90 4.99 -11.27
N ASN A 4 -18.21 6.04 -11.72
CA ASN A 4 -17.06 6.58 -10.99
C ASN A 4 -17.54 7.09 -9.60
N PRO A 5 -16.99 6.58 -8.48
CA PRO A 5 -17.44 6.97 -7.15
C PRO A 5 -17.27 8.47 -6.87
N ASN A 6 -16.33 9.12 -7.56
CA ASN A 6 -16.01 10.53 -7.39
C ASN A 6 -16.74 11.47 -8.38
N HIS A 7 -17.75 10.99 -9.12
CA HIS A 7 -18.37 11.75 -10.21
C HIS A 7 -19.01 13.10 -9.78
N LEU A 8 -19.37 13.24 -8.50
CA LEU A 8 -19.91 14.48 -7.95
C LEU A 8 -18.85 15.41 -7.36
N LEU A 9 -17.62 14.94 -7.19
CA LEU A 9 -16.56 15.70 -6.52
C LEU A 9 -15.74 16.56 -7.49
N PHE A 10 -15.40 16.02 -8.67
CA PHE A 10 -14.58 16.70 -9.66
C PHE A 10 -15.45 17.52 -10.61
N LYS A 11 -15.72 18.78 -10.24
CA LYS A 11 -16.61 19.68 -11.00
C LYS A 11 -15.88 20.62 -11.96
N HIS A 12 -14.62 20.94 -11.68
CA HIS A 12 -13.87 21.93 -12.44
C HIS A 12 -12.76 21.28 -13.28
N CYS A 13 -12.62 21.76 -14.50
CA CYS A 13 -11.55 21.32 -15.38
C CYS A 13 -10.19 21.89 -14.90
N PRO A 14 -9.19 21.04 -14.58
CA PRO A 14 -7.88 21.52 -14.12
C PRO A 14 -7.07 22.22 -15.21
N LYS A 15 -7.45 22.08 -16.51
CA LYS A 15 -6.75 22.71 -17.63
C LYS A 15 -7.27 24.11 -17.96
N CYS A 16 -8.60 24.29 -18.01
CA CYS A 16 -9.19 25.58 -18.47
C CYS A 16 -10.09 26.26 -17.44
N GLY A 17 -10.30 25.65 -16.26
CA GLY A 17 -11.14 26.20 -15.19
C GLY A 17 -12.65 26.11 -15.43
N ASN A 18 -13.09 25.50 -16.57
CA ASN A 18 -14.51 25.33 -16.82
C ASN A 18 -15.18 24.62 -15.63
N ASN A 19 -16.37 25.06 -15.25
CA ASN A 19 -17.12 24.54 -14.08
C ASN A 19 -17.90 23.25 -14.36
N GLU A 20 -17.62 22.59 -15.48
CA GLU A 20 -18.21 21.33 -15.85
C GLU A 20 -17.12 20.33 -16.24
N LEU A 21 -17.08 19.19 -15.57
CA LEU A 21 -16.23 18.06 -15.87
C LEU A 21 -17.10 16.80 -15.83
N LEU A 22 -17.32 16.18 -16.99
CA LEU A 22 -18.28 15.10 -17.17
C LEU A 22 -17.59 13.73 -17.03
N PRO A 23 -18.20 12.74 -16.34
CA PRO A 23 -17.70 11.38 -16.35
C PRO A 23 -17.61 10.82 -17.78
N ALA A 24 -16.44 10.31 -18.16
CA ALA A 24 -16.20 9.67 -19.46
C ALA A 24 -16.00 8.15 -19.33
N SER A 25 -15.50 7.69 -18.18
CA SER A 25 -15.38 6.27 -17.82
C SER A 25 -15.32 6.12 -16.29
N VAL A 26 -15.16 4.88 -15.79
CA VAL A 26 -14.96 4.62 -14.34
C VAL A 26 -13.74 5.33 -13.75
N LYS A 27 -12.77 5.73 -14.57
CA LYS A 27 -11.52 6.36 -14.13
C LYS A 27 -11.19 7.66 -14.89
N SER A 28 -12.12 8.22 -15.65
CA SER A 28 -11.83 9.43 -16.41
C SER A 28 -13.02 10.37 -16.50
N PHE A 29 -12.69 11.64 -16.65
CA PHE A 29 -13.59 12.76 -16.85
C PHE A 29 -13.17 13.53 -18.10
N ARG A 30 -14.13 14.09 -18.84
CA ARG A 30 -13.90 14.94 -20.00
C ARG A 30 -14.48 16.33 -19.77
N CYS A 31 -13.70 17.34 -20.12
CA CYS A 31 -14.16 18.73 -20.15
C CYS A 31 -14.90 19.02 -21.47
N PRO A 32 -16.15 19.47 -21.46
CA PRO A 32 -16.89 19.79 -22.70
C PRO A 32 -16.37 21.07 -23.37
N ALA A 33 -15.66 21.97 -22.65
CA ALA A 33 -15.21 23.23 -23.18
C ALA A 33 -13.83 23.16 -23.89
N CYS A 34 -12.96 22.23 -23.48
CA CYS A 34 -11.60 22.14 -24.06
C CYS A 34 -11.14 20.73 -24.40
N ASP A 35 -12.03 19.74 -24.34
CA ASP A 35 -11.80 18.34 -24.63
C ASP A 35 -10.70 17.66 -23.79
N PHE A 36 -10.18 18.34 -22.74
CA PHE A 36 -9.21 17.76 -21.84
C PHE A 36 -9.82 16.54 -21.13
N VAL A 37 -9.07 15.44 -21.11
CA VAL A 37 -9.45 14.24 -20.38
C VAL A 37 -8.58 14.13 -19.13
N PHE A 38 -9.23 14.17 -17.97
CA PHE A 38 -8.61 13.95 -16.67
C PHE A 38 -8.77 12.48 -16.27
N TYR A 39 -7.66 11.81 -15.96
CA TYR A 39 -7.65 10.43 -15.50
C TYR A 39 -7.38 10.37 -14.00
N LEU A 40 -8.23 9.64 -13.28
CA LEU A 40 -8.00 9.22 -11.91
C LEU A 40 -7.58 7.74 -11.94
N ASN A 41 -6.31 7.51 -12.26
CA ASN A 41 -5.75 6.16 -12.32
C ASN A 41 -5.51 5.62 -10.91
N PRO A 42 -5.47 4.28 -10.73
CA PRO A 42 -5.02 3.69 -9.49
C PRO A 42 -3.61 4.18 -9.13
N ALA A 43 -3.44 4.63 -7.90
CA ALA A 43 -2.13 4.98 -7.38
C ALA A 43 -1.32 3.70 -7.09
N ALA A 44 -0.03 3.76 -7.38
CA ALA A 44 0.88 2.67 -7.10
C ALA A 44 1.41 2.78 -5.67
N ALA A 45 1.35 1.67 -4.92
CA ALA A 45 1.89 1.55 -3.58
C ALA A 45 2.69 0.26 -3.43
N VAL A 46 3.58 0.23 -2.45
CA VAL A 46 4.44 -0.91 -2.13
C VAL A 46 4.30 -1.33 -0.68
N ALA A 47 4.45 -2.63 -0.42
CA ALA A 47 4.44 -3.20 0.92
C ALA A 47 5.57 -4.23 1.09
N ALA A 48 6.22 -4.21 2.24
CA ALA A 48 7.32 -5.11 2.56
C ALA A 48 6.88 -6.26 3.48
N LEU A 49 7.13 -7.49 3.05
CA LEU A 49 7.06 -8.69 3.86
C LEU A 49 8.47 -8.98 4.38
N VAL A 50 8.81 -8.43 5.53
CA VAL A 50 10.13 -8.57 6.17
C VAL A 50 10.05 -9.63 7.27
N MET A 51 10.88 -10.67 7.16
CA MET A 51 10.98 -11.74 8.15
C MET A 51 12.31 -11.66 8.89
N ASN A 52 12.29 -11.87 10.21
CA ASN A 52 13.51 -12.07 10.97
C ASN A 52 13.99 -13.54 10.92
N ALA A 53 15.12 -13.82 11.57
CA ALA A 53 15.70 -15.17 11.62
C ALA A 53 14.83 -16.19 12.36
N ASP A 54 13.96 -15.75 13.26
CA ASP A 54 13.03 -16.59 14.01
C ASP A 54 11.75 -16.91 13.21
N GLY A 55 11.62 -16.36 11.99
CA GLY A 55 10.46 -16.56 11.14
C GLY A 55 9.25 -15.72 11.54
N GLU A 56 9.49 -14.59 12.18
CA GLU A 56 8.44 -13.64 12.56
C GLU A 56 8.33 -12.52 11.51
N LEU A 57 7.11 -12.06 11.26
CA LEU A 57 6.81 -11.01 10.30
C LEU A 57 6.86 -9.63 10.98
N LEU A 58 7.54 -8.67 10.34
CA LEU A 58 7.53 -7.28 10.77
C LEU A 58 6.15 -6.66 10.49
N VAL A 59 5.52 -6.18 11.54
CA VAL A 59 4.23 -5.51 11.52
C VAL A 59 4.39 -4.12 12.12
N VAL A 60 3.80 -3.11 11.48
CA VAL A 60 3.76 -1.74 11.96
C VAL A 60 2.36 -1.38 12.44
N THR A 61 2.25 -0.39 13.32
CA THR A 61 0.97 0.23 13.71
C THR A 61 0.91 1.63 13.14
N ARG A 62 -0.10 1.92 12.35
CA ARG A 62 -0.29 3.19 11.64
C ARG A 62 -0.51 4.35 12.60
N ASN A 63 0.13 5.49 12.34
CA ASN A 63 -0.12 6.76 13.05
C ASN A 63 -0.89 7.78 12.18
N ARG A 64 -1.23 7.44 10.94
CA ARG A 64 -1.94 8.31 9.97
C ARG A 64 -3.25 7.67 9.49
N ASP A 65 -4.23 8.51 9.19
CA ASP A 65 -5.45 8.09 8.50
C ASP A 65 -5.19 7.80 7.01
N PRO A 66 -5.99 6.94 6.39
CA PRO A 66 -7.05 6.13 6.99
C PRO A 66 -6.49 4.98 7.83
N ALA A 67 -7.33 4.42 8.68
CA ALA A 67 -7.04 3.25 9.50
C ALA A 67 -5.94 3.48 10.57
N LYS A 68 -5.80 4.71 11.10
CA LYS A 68 -4.91 5.01 12.23
C LYS A 68 -5.15 4.06 13.41
N GLY A 69 -4.07 3.58 14.02
CA GLY A 69 -4.09 2.65 15.15
C GLY A 69 -4.25 1.18 14.77
N THR A 70 -4.43 0.85 13.49
CA THR A 70 -4.48 -0.54 13.00
C THR A 70 -3.11 -1.01 12.56
N TRP A 71 -2.99 -2.33 12.36
CA TRP A 71 -1.77 -2.91 11.82
C TRP A 71 -1.64 -2.68 10.32
N ASP A 72 -0.38 -2.65 9.87
CA ASP A 72 0.00 -2.54 8.47
C ASP A 72 1.32 -3.28 8.21
N LEU A 73 1.68 -3.43 6.95
CA LEU A 73 3.03 -3.76 6.52
C LEU A 73 3.80 -2.46 6.24
N PRO A 74 5.13 -2.41 6.47
CA PRO A 74 5.93 -1.25 6.09
C PRO A 74 5.84 -0.97 4.59
N GLY A 75 5.77 0.29 4.19
CA GLY A 75 5.67 0.72 2.80
C GLY A 75 4.76 1.92 2.60
N GLY A 76 4.59 2.34 1.35
CA GLY A 76 3.80 3.52 1.03
C GLY A 76 3.62 3.75 -0.46
N PHE A 77 3.29 4.97 -0.85
CA PHE A 77 3.09 5.36 -2.23
C PHE A 77 4.42 5.61 -2.95
N LEU A 78 4.44 5.30 -4.25
CA LEU A 78 5.58 5.66 -5.09
C LEU A 78 5.60 7.15 -5.39
N ASP A 79 6.79 7.72 -5.36
CA ASP A 79 7.03 9.06 -5.89
C ASP A 79 7.13 9.05 -7.43
N PRO A 80 6.82 10.18 -8.09
CA PRO A 80 6.98 10.31 -9.53
C PRO A 80 8.40 9.99 -9.99
N GLY A 81 8.55 9.00 -10.86
CA GLY A 81 9.83 8.58 -11.41
C GLY A 81 10.50 7.43 -10.68
N GLU A 82 9.93 6.93 -9.60
CA GLU A 82 10.42 5.74 -8.91
C GLU A 82 9.96 4.44 -9.57
N THR A 83 10.81 3.41 -9.51
CA THR A 83 10.38 2.02 -9.67
C THR A 83 9.82 1.51 -8.33
N TYR A 84 9.10 0.37 -8.37
CA TYR A 84 8.60 -0.27 -7.15
C TYR A 84 9.72 -0.60 -6.16
N GLU A 85 10.87 -1.06 -6.67
CA GLU A 85 12.04 -1.40 -5.85
C GLU A 85 12.67 -0.17 -5.20
N GLN A 86 12.70 0.97 -5.91
CA GLN A 86 13.23 2.23 -5.39
C GLN A 86 12.32 2.78 -4.30
N GLY A 87 11.01 2.86 -4.57
CA GLY A 87 10.04 3.32 -3.60
C GLY A 87 10.04 2.49 -2.32
N LEU A 88 10.07 1.15 -2.45
CA LEU A 88 10.10 0.28 -1.28
C LEU A 88 11.37 0.47 -0.42
N ARG A 89 12.53 0.68 -1.06
CA ARG A 89 13.78 0.95 -0.33
C ARG A 89 13.74 2.30 0.38
N ARG A 90 13.17 3.32 -0.26
CA ARG A 90 12.99 4.65 0.34
C ARG A 90 12.06 4.55 1.55
N GLU A 91 10.88 3.96 1.38
CA GLU A 91 9.89 3.83 2.47
C GLU A 91 10.45 3.10 3.69
N LEU A 92 11.12 1.94 3.51
CA LEU A 92 11.69 1.22 4.65
C LEU A 92 12.80 2.00 5.35
N ARG A 93 13.55 2.80 4.61
CA ARG A 93 14.59 3.66 5.20
C ARG A 93 13.97 4.83 5.96
N GLU A 94 12.95 5.49 5.40
CA GLU A 94 12.26 6.62 6.02
C GLU A 94 11.46 6.19 7.24
N GLU A 95 10.62 5.18 7.10
CA GLU A 95 9.73 4.71 8.16
C GLU A 95 10.45 3.98 9.30
N LEU A 96 11.50 3.19 8.99
CA LEU A 96 12.06 2.21 9.93
C LEU A 96 13.59 2.22 10.02
N ASN A 97 14.28 3.06 9.24
CA ASN A 97 15.75 3.07 9.13
C ASN A 97 16.33 1.68 8.75
N LEU A 98 15.63 0.95 7.88
CA LEU A 98 16.03 -0.37 7.40
C LEU A 98 16.54 -0.33 5.97
N ASP A 99 17.72 -0.95 5.74
CA ASP A 99 18.26 -1.18 4.41
C ASP A 99 17.91 -2.59 3.92
N ILE A 100 17.34 -2.66 2.70
CA ILE A 100 16.99 -3.92 2.04
C ILE A 100 18.19 -4.42 1.21
N PHE A 101 18.64 -5.66 1.43
CA PHE A 101 19.67 -6.32 0.62
C PHE A 101 19.08 -7.00 -0.61
N ALA A 102 18.00 -7.75 -0.41
CA ALA A 102 17.31 -8.46 -1.46
C ALA A 102 15.81 -8.23 -1.34
N LEU A 103 15.14 -8.14 -2.49
CA LEU A 103 13.69 -8.08 -2.57
C LEU A 103 13.23 -8.94 -3.75
N ARG A 104 12.07 -9.58 -3.58
CA ARG A 104 11.43 -10.39 -4.61
C ARG A 104 9.96 -10.09 -4.64
N TYR A 105 9.41 -9.84 -5.84
CA TYR A 105 7.97 -9.71 -6.02
C TYR A 105 7.25 -10.90 -5.39
N PHE A 106 6.21 -10.61 -4.64
CA PHE A 106 5.39 -11.62 -4.01
C PHE A 106 3.99 -11.70 -4.64
N CYS A 107 3.19 -10.66 -4.50
CA CYS A 107 1.85 -10.52 -5.08
C CYS A 107 1.44 -9.04 -5.19
N SER A 108 0.26 -8.79 -5.72
CA SER A 108 -0.37 -7.47 -5.68
C SER A 108 -1.84 -7.59 -5.34
N ALA A 109 -2.38 -6.57 -4.68
CA ALA A 109 -3.79 -6.50 -4.31
C ALA A 109 -4.36 -5.11 -4.58
N PRO A 110 -5.61 -5.01 -5.08
CA PRO A 110 -6.29 -3.74 -5.22
C PRO A 110 -6.79 -3.25 -3.86
N ASN A 111 -6.88 -1.93 -3.71
CA ASN A 111 -7.47 -1.30 -2.54
C ASN A 111 -8.29 -0.06 -2.94
N GLU A 112 -9.22 0.32 -2.08
CA GLU A 112 -9.90 1.60 -2.10
C GLU A 112 -9.47 2.38 -0.86
N TYR A 113 -8.98 3.59 -1.10
CA TYR A 113 -8.40 4.44 -0.10
C TYR A 113 -9.22 5.73 -0.01
N ASP A 114 -10.07 5.84 1.01
CA ASP A 114 -10.86 7.05 1.25
C ASP A 114 -10.00 8.07 2.02
N TYR A 115 -9.70 9.18 1.36
CA TYR A 115 -8.94 10.26 1.96
C TYR A 115 -9.52 11.62 1.56
N GLY A 116 -9.88 12.44 2.55
CA GLY A 116 -10.47 13.75 2.32
C GLY A 116 -11.80 13.72 1.57
N GLY A 117 -12.56 12.63 1.66
CA GLY A 117 -13.84 12.43 0.97
C GLY A 117 -13.69 12.07 -0.50
N VAL A 118 -12.48 11.74 -0.95
CA VAL A 118 -12.18 11.22 -2.29
C VAL A 118 -11.78 9.76 -2.17
N VAL A 119 -12.47 8.88 -2.91
CA VAL A 119 -12.11 7.48 -3.00
C VAL A 119 -11.02 7.30 -4.06
N TYR A 120 -9.81 6.99 -3.63
CA TYR A 120 -8.69 6.65 -4.51
C TYR A 120 -8.62 5.15 -4.69
N SER A 121 -8.60 4.68 -5.94
CA SER A 121 -8.19 3.31 -6.21
C SER A 121 -6.67 3.23 -6.07
N THR A 122 -6.16 2.18 -5.41
CA THR A 122 -4.73 1.89 -5.32
C THR A 122 -4.44 0.46 -5.74
N VAL A 123 -3.19 0.18 -6.06
CA VAL A 123 -2.67 -1.18 -6.23
C VAL A 123 -1.43 -1.30 -5.36
N ASP A 124 -1.51 -2.13 -4.34
CA ASP A 124 -0.40 -2.40 -3.45
C ASP A 124 0.39 -3.61 -3.99
N VAL A 125 1.68 -3.41 -4.23
CA VAL A 125 2.60 -4.44 -4.72
C VAL A 125 3.49 -4.87 -3.57
N ALA A 126 3.36 -6.14 -3.16
CA ALA A 126 4.11 -6.71 -2.06
C ALA A 126 5.38 -7.40 -2.53
N PHE A 127 6.45 -7.20 -1.77
CA PHE A 127 7.73 -7.86 -1.94
C PHE A 127 8.14 -8.57 -0.66
N SER A 128 8.68 -9.78 -0.77
CA SER A 128 9.44 -10.39 0.31
C SER A 128 10.83 -9.74 0.35
N CYS A 129 11.23 -9.29 1.53
CA CYS A 129 12.45 -8.48 1.71
C CYS A 129 13.40 -9.13 2.72
N GLU A 130 14.69 -9.08 2.41
CA GLU A 130 15.76 -9.44 3.32
C GLU A 130 16.45 -8.16 3.82
N VAL A 131 16.49 -8.00 5.14
CA VAL A 131 17.16 -6.88 5.83
C VAL A 131 18.32 -7.41 6.67
N SER A 132 19.24 -6.52 7.10
CA SER A 132 20.34 -6.95 7.96
C SER A 132 19.82 -7.55 9.27
N PRO A 133 20.32 -8.74 9.67
CA PRO A 133 19.95 -9.36 10.95
C PRO A 133 20.31 -8.48 12.17
N SER A 134 21.25 -7.57 12.02
CA SER A 134 21.66 -6.64 13.08
C SER A 134 20.84 -5.34 13.12
N SER A 135 19.98 -5.09 12.15
CA SER A 135 19.17 -3.87 12.06
C SER A 135 17.89 -4.04 12.88
N ALA A 136 17.75 -3.27 13.95
CA ALA A 136 16.46 -3.15 14.65
C ALA A 136 15.65 -2.03 13.99
N PRO A 137 14.34 -2.25 13.71
CA PRO A 137 13.47 -1.22 13.19
C PRO A 137 13.41 0.00 14.13
N GLN A 138 13.61 1.19 13.58
CA GLN A 138 13.47 2.46 14.28
C GLN A 138 12.31 3.23 13.67
N ALA A 139 11.15 3.19 14.32
CA ALA A 139 9.94 3.78 13.79
C ALA A 139 10.03 5.32 13.74
N ASP A 140 9.68 5.90 12.60
CA ASP A 140 9.34 7.32 12.51
C ASP A 140 7.97 7.52 13.15
N MET A 141 7.97 8.15 14.32
CA MET A 141 6.78 8.32 15.14
C MET A 141 5.73 9.24 14.52
N ASP A 142 6.06 9.99 13.47
CA ASP A 142 5.08 10.79 12.73
C ASP A 142 4.17 9.90 11.85
N GLU A 143 4.69 8.76 11.38
CA GLU A 143 3.98 7.83 10.51
C GLU A 143 3.59 6.51 11.18
N ILE A 144 4.41 6.04 12.12
CA ILE A 144 4.30 4.71 12.73
C ILE A 144 4.33 4.83 14.26
N ILE A 145 3.28 4.31 14.93
CA ILE A 145 3.21 4.26 16.41
C ILE A 145 4.18 3.20 16.95
N SER A 146 4.30 2.06 16.27
CA SER A 146 5.18 0.96 16.69
C SER A 146 5.53 0.06 15.52
N ALA A 147 6.73 -0.54 15.58
CA ALA A 147 7.17 -1.57 14.64
C ALA A 147 7.68 -2.76 15.47
N ARG A 148 7.21 -3.97 15.15
CA ARG A 148 7.59 -5.18 15.89
C ARG A 148 7.50 -6.43 15.03
N PHE A 149 8.37 -7.38 15.29
CA PHE A 149 8.27 -8.71 14.72
C PHE A 149 7.24 -9.54 15.51
N LEU A 150 6.35 -10.21 14.81
CA LEU A 150 5.31 -11.06 15.39
C LEU A 150 5.38 -12.46 14.79
N PRO A 151 5.31 -13.50 15.62
CA PRO A 151 5.13 -14.86 15.14
C PRO A 151 3.75 -14.99 14.47
N PHE A 152 3.65 -15.85 13.44
CA PHE A 152 2.40 -16.02 12.70
C PHE A 152 1.22 -16.47 13.58
N SER A 153 1.46 -17.13 14.71
CA SER A 153 0.43 -17.52 15.67
C SER A 153 -0.25 -16.33 16.35
N GLU A 154 0.41 -15.15 16.39
CA GLU A 154 -0.12 -13.93 16.98
C GLU A 154 -0.70 -12.97 15.95
N ILE A 155 -0.47 -13.23 14.66
CA ILE A 155 -0.98 -12.38 13.58
C ILE A 155 -2.48 -12.63 13.41
N LYS A 156 -3.26 -11.58 13.66
CA LYS A 156 -4.69 -11.53 13.44
C LYS A 156 -4.96 -10.65 12.22
N VAL A 157 -5.41 -11.25 11.12
CA VAL A 157 -5.63 -10.56 9.85
C VAL A 157 -6.62 -9.41 9.99
N GLU A 158 -7.61 -9.54 10.87
CA GLU A 158 -8.61 -8.52 11.16
C GLU A 158 -8.05 -7.23 11.77
N ASN A 159 -6.84 -7.28 12.37
CA ASN A 159 -6.17 -6.11 12.92
C ASN A 159 -5.52 -5.21 11.87
N PHE A 160 -5.30 -5.72 10.64
CA PHE A 160 -4.80 -4.89 9.54
C PHE A 160 -5.92 -3.99 9.02
N GLY A 161 -5.65 -2.70 8.89
CA GLY A 161 -6.66 -1.69 8.53
C GLY A 161 -7.06 -1.72 7.06
N LEU A 162 -6.10 -1.96 6.16
CA LEU A 162 -6.28 -1.89 4.72
C LEU A 162 -6.64 -3.25 4.12
N SER A 163 -7.61 -3.27 3.19
CA SER A 163 -8.10 -4.51 2.60
C SER A 163 -7.05 -5.24 1.76
N SER A 164 -6.25 -4.52 1.00
CA SER A 164 -5.12 -5.06 0.22
C SER A 164 -4.09 -5.75 1.11
N ILE A 165 -3.74 -5.13 2.23
CA ILE A 165 -2.76 -5.68 3.17
C ILE A 165 -3.29 -6.97 3.82
N ARG A 166 -4.58 -7.02 4.16
CA ARG A 166 -5.21 -8.28 4.62
C ARG A 166 -5.07 -9.39 3.58
N MET A 167 -5.35 -9.10 2.31
CA MET A 167 -5.22 -10.07 1.22
C MET A 167 -3.77 -10.55 1.07
N ILE A 168 -2.80 -9.63 1.09
CA ILE A 168 -1.37 -9.93 1.00
C ILE A 168 -0.91 -10.83 2.15
N VAL A 169 -1.30 -10.50 3.38
CA VAL A 169 -0.92 -11.27 4.58
C VAL A 169 -1.53 -12.67 4.56
N VAL A 170 -2.79 -12.81 4.14
CA VAL A 170 -3.44 -14.13 3.98
C VAL A 170 -2.72 -14.98 2.94
N GLU A 171 -2.38 -14.40 1.79
CA GLU A 171 -1.66 -15.13 0.74
C GLU A 171 -0.26 -15.54 1.20
N PHE A 172 0.44 -14.65 1.91
CA PHE A 172 1.74 -14.95 2.48
C PHE A 172 1.69 -16.10 3.49
N TYR A 173 0.72 -16.08 4.40
CA TYR A 173 0.49 -17.14 5.37
C TYR A 173 0.23 -18.50 4.70
N ASN A 174 -0.62 -18.52 3.68
CA ASN A 174 -0.95 -19.74 2.93
C ASN A 174 0.30 -20.31 2.26
N LYS A 175 1.12 -19.47 1.64
CA LYS A 175 2.34 -19.90 0.95
C LYS A 175 3.38 -20.48 1.91
N ILE A 176 3.56 -19.87 3.09
CA ILE A 176 4.48 -20.40 4.12
C ILE A 176 4.01 -21.76 4.62
N ASN A 177 2.71 -21.92 4.85
CA ASN A 177 2.16 -23.19 5.30
C ASN A 177 2.30 -24.30 4.24
N MET A 178 2.05 -23.98 2.96
CA MET A 178 2.27 -24.95 1.87
C MET A 178 3.74 -25.42 1.81
N LEU A 179 4.71 -24.52 1.99
CA LEU A 179 6.12 -24.89 2.02
C LEU A 179 6.47 -25.81 3.20
N LYS A 180 5.86 -25.61 4.38
CA LYS A 180 6.06 -26.49 5.55
C LYS A 180 5.51 -27.92 5.32
N PHE A 181 4.51 -28.11 4.48
CA PHE A 181 3.94 -29.42 4.15
C PHE A 181 4.67 -30.15 3.01
N SER A 182 5.39 -29.45 2.14
CA SER A 182 6.14 -30.06 1.02
C SER A 182 7.48 -30.71 1.40
N TRP A 183 7.88 -30.60 2.67
CA TRP A 183 9.12 -31.18 3.20
C TRP A 183 8.86 -32.32 4.21
N ARG A 184 7.67 -32.86 4.23
CA ARG A 184 7.32 -34.11 4.92
C ARG A 184 6.90 -35.17 3.91
#